data_7ebbe6c6d21f003e2cefe7d638493844
#
_entry.id   7ebbe6c6d21f003e2cefe7d638493844
#
_cell.length_a   1.000
_cell.length_b   1.000
_cell.length_c   1.000
_cell.angle_alpha   90.00
_cell.angle_beta   90.00
_cell.angle_gamma   90.00
#
_symmetry.space_group_name_H-M   'P 1'
#
loop_
_entity.id
_entity.type
_entity.pdbx_description
1 polymer ?
#
loop_
_entity_poly.entity_id
_entity_poly.type
_entity_poly.pdbx_seq_one_letter_code
_entity_poly.pdbx_strand_id
1 'polypeptide(L)'
;DAARPMRIRKPKGPVVPNSDGTFSITLTAEERATLLGFVDQLATILLSGPEDARLRRLYPTAYHDNPEHDAEYQGYMRDELSQSRMASIAVVQEVLAAEIPISESQLHAFMTVLNNLRLVLGTLLDVGEDEDEPSEDDPDFGQWQLYSYLGWLLEWTVSALTE
;
A
#
# COMPACT_ATOMS: atom_id res chain seq x y z
N ASP A 1 49.50 -8.04 -4.07
CA ASP A 1 48.11 -8.17 -4.53
C ASP A 1 47.19 -8.11 -3.29
N ALA A 2 46.73 -6.88 -3.00
CA ALA A 2 45.80 -6.68 -1.89
C ALA A 2 44.46 -7.28 -2.26
N ALA A 3 44.06 -8.35 -1.60
CA ALA A 3 42.74 -8.96 -1.74
C ALA A 3 41.68 -7.87 -1.46
N ARG A 4 40.86 -7.56 -2.44
CA ARG A 4 39.68 -6.69 -2.24
C ARG A 4 38.81 -7.33 -1.18
N PRO A 5 38.41 -6.59 -0.12
CA PRO A 5 37.50 -7.14 0.86
C PRO A 5 36.21 -7.57 0.13
N MET A 6 35.82 -8.82 0.33
CA MET A 6 34.51 -9.29 -0.15
C MET A 6 33.45 -8.35 0.43
N ARG A 7 32.84 -7.52 -0.42
CA ARG A 7 31.67 -6.77 -0.01
C ARG A 7 30.55 -7.78 0.24
N ILE A 8 30.24 -7.94 1.51
CA ILE A 8 29.00 -8.64 1.89
C ILE A 8 27.89 -7.84 1.25
N ARG A 9 27.31 -8.38 0.17
CA ARG A 9 26.12 -7.78 -0.44
C ARG A 9 25.00 -7.86 0.59
N LYS A 10 24.53 -6.70 1.07
CA LYS A 10 23.29 -6.64 1.84
C LYS A 10 22.19 -7.34 1.05
N PRO A 11 21.36 -8.20 1.70
CA PRO A 11 20.24 -8.82 0.99
C PRO A 11 19.41 -7.71 0.33
N LYS A 12 19.21 -7.83 -0.98
CA LYS A 12 18.39 -6.87 -1.74
C LYS A 12 16.93 -7.18 -1.48
N GLY A 13 16.26 -6.29 -0.77
CA GLY A 13 14.81 -6.35 -0.61
C GLY A 13 14.07 -5.91 -1.87
N PRO A 14 12.74 -5.92 -1.84
CA PRO A 14 11.90 -5.54 -2.99
C PRO A 14 11.96 -4.05 -3.32
N VAL A 15 12.42 -3.21 -2.41
CA VAL A 15 12.61 -1.76 -2.62
C VAL A 15 14.02 -1.41 -2.17
N VAL A 16 14.81 -0.86 -3.08
CA VAL A 16 16.23 -0.58 -2.86
C VAL A 16 16.53 0.87 -3.21
N PRO A 17 17.10 1.66 -2.29
CA PRO A 17 17.58 3.00 -2.62
C PRO A 17 18.81 2.91 -3.51
N ASN A 18 18.87 3.78 -4.54
CA ASN A 18 20.00 3.91 -5.43
C ASN A 18 20.89 5.09 -5.00
N SER A 19 22.12 5.09 -5.46
CA SER A 19 23.11 6.14 -5.09
C SER A 19 22.75 7.54 -5.64
N ASP A 20 21.89 7.61 -6.66
CA ASP A 20 21.48 8.87 -7.30
C ASP A 20 20.21 9.48 -6.70
N GLY A 21 19.69 8.94 -5.62
CA GLY A 21 18.46 9.40 -4.97
C GLY A 21 17.18 8.80 -5.54
N THR A 22 17.28 7.92 -6.52
CA THR A 22 16.13 7.15 -7.02
C THR A 22 15.99 5.83 -6.25
N PHE A 23 14.91 5.10 -6.53
CA PHE A 23 14.62 3.81 -5.91
C PHE A 23 14.29 2.78 -6.98
N SER A 24 14.72 1.55 -6.74
CA SER A 24 14.38 0.42 -7.62
C SER A 24 13.40 -0.51 -6.91
N ILE A 25 12.33 -0.86 -7.61
CA ILE A 25 11.38 -1.90 -7.17
C ILE A 25 11.75 -3.18 -7.90
N THR A 26 12.20 -4.18 -7.15
CA THR A 26 12.79 -5.42 -7.70
C THR A 26 11.78 -6.56 -7.80
N LEU A 27 10.50 -6.26 -7.81
CA LEU A 27 9.45 -7.24 -8.01
C LEU A 27 9.53 -7.85 -9.40
N THR A 28 9.20 -9.14 -9.52
CA THR A 28 9.12 -9.82 -10.82
C THR A 28 7.97 -9.25 -11.65
N ALA A 29 7.99 -9.50 -12.95
CA ALA A 29 6.90 -9.11 -13.85
C ALA A 29 5.54 -9.68 -13.40
N GLU A 30 5.52 -10.92 -12.92
CA GLU A 30 4.33 -11.59 -12.41
C GLU A 30 3.81 -10.92 -11.12
N GLU A 31 4.70 -10.63 -10.17
CA GLU A 31 4.36 -9.93 -8.94
C GLU A 31 3.82 -8.52 -9.23
N ARG A 32 4.45 -7.80 -10.15
CA ARG A 32 3.98 -6.46 -10.60
C ARG A 32 2.58 -6.53 -11.20
N ALA A 33 2.33 -7.50 -12.07
CA ALA A 33 1.02 -7.68 -12.69
C ALA A 33 -0.06 -8.01 -11.65
N THR A 34 0.24 -8.88 -10.71
CA THR A 34 -0.67 -9.25 -9.62
C THR A 34 -0.99 -8.04 -8.74
N LEU A 35 0.03 -7.29 -8.33
CA LEU A 35 -0.15 -6.10 -7.51
C LEU A 35 -0.95 -5.02 -8.26
N LEU A 36 -0.67 -4.84 -9.55
CA LEU A 36 -1.42 -3.91 -10.42
C LEU A 36 -2.91 -4.27 -10.46
N GLY A 37 -3.24 -5.55 -10.54
CA GLY A 37 -4.62 -6.04 -10.48
C GLY A 37 -5.33 -5.60 -9.20
N PHE A 38 -4.67 -5.70 -8.05
CA PHE A 38 -5.22 -5.24 -6.77
C PHE A 38 -5.37 -3.72 -6.71
N VAL A 39 -4.42 -2.98 -7.25
CA VAL A 39 -4.48 -1.52 -7.34
C VAL A 39 -5.67 -1.08 -8.20
N ASP A 40 -5.90 -1.76 -9.33
CA ASP A 40 -7.07 -1.51 -10.19
C ASP A 40 -8.39 -1.81 -9.47
N GLN A 41 -8.45 -2.86 -8.67
CA GLN A 41 -9.61 -3.17 -7.84
C GLN A 41 -9.85 -2.10 -6.78
N LEU A 42 -8.79 -1.59 -6.14
CA LEU A 42 -8.90 -0.49 -5.19
C LEU A 42 -9.49 0.76 -5.86
N ALA A 43 -9.03 1.09 -7.05
CA ALA A 43 -9.57 2.22 -7.82
C ALA A 43 -11.07 2.07 -8.05
N THR A 44 -11.52 0.87 -8.43
CA THR A 44 -12.93 0.55 -8.64
C THR A 44 -13.75 0.71 -7.35
N ILE A 45 -13.22 0.23 -6.22
CA ILE A 45 -13.88 0.35 -4.91
C ILE A 45 -13.99 1.82 -4.50
N LEU A 46 -12.96 2.61 -4.71
CA LEU A 46 -12.99 4.06 -4.41
C LEU A 46 -14.04 4.81 -5.23
N LEU A 47 -14.27 4.38 -6.47
CA LEU A 47 -15.30 4.96 -7.33
C LEU A 47 -16.72 4.61 -6.89
N SER A 48 -16.91 3.52 -6.11
CA SER A 48 -18.23 3.13 -5.59
C SER A 48 -18.76 4.09 -4.52
N GLY A 49 -17.92 4.96 -4.02
CA GLY A 49 -18.26 5.99 -3.06
C GLY A 49 -17.86 5.65 -1.63
N PRO A 50 -17.71 6.68 -0.78
CA PRO A 50 -17.17 6.55 0.57
C PRO A 50 -18.15 5.88 1.56
N GLU A 51 -19.39 5.63 1.17
CA GLU A 51 -20.37 4.89 1.97
C GLU A 51 -20.17 3.37 1.89
N ASP A 52 -19.32 2.92 0.96
CA ASP A 52 -18.96 1.50 0.87
C ASP A 52 -18.29 1.04 2.17
N ALA A 53 -18.84 0.00 2.78
CA ALA A 53 -18.34 -0.51 4.06
C ALA A 53 -16.87 -0.97 3.99
N ARG A 54 -16.39 -1.36 2.81
CA ARG A 54 -14.99 -1.75 2.60
C ARG A 54 -14.01 -0.59 2.80
N LEU A 55 -14.48 0.65 2.69
CA LEU A 55 -13.69 1.86 2.79
C LEU A 55 -13.70 2.51 4.19
N ARG A 56 -14.36 1.90 5.18
CA ARG A 56 -14.54 2.52 6.52
C ARG A 56 -13.22 2.92 7.19
N ARG A 57 -12.14 2.16 6.98
CA ARG A 57 -10.82 2.47 7.56
C ARG A 57 -10.08 3.57 6.81
N LEU A 58 -10.48 3.88 5.57
CA LEU A 58 -9.95 4.99 4.81
C LEU A 58 -10.64 6.32 5.14
N TYR A 59 -11.86 6.26 5.70
CA TYR A 59 -12.66 7.42 6.08
C TYR A 59 -13.15 7.27 7.52
N PRO A 60 -12.23 7.32 8.51
CA PRO A 60 -12.62 7.16 9.92
C PRO A 60 -13.47 8.32 10.39
N THR A 61 -14.35 8.07 11.36
CA THR A 61 -15.18 9.09 11.99
C THR A 61 -14.30 10.10 12.73
N ALA A 62 -14.42 11.39 12.40
CA ALA A 62 -13.65 12.46 13.01
C ALA A 62 -14.30 12.96 14.30
N TYR A 63 -15.65 12.99 14.36
CA TYR A 63 -16.43 13.50 15.48
C TYR A 63 -17.38 12.42 16.00
N HIS A 64 -16.88 11.56 16.89
CA HIS A 64 -17.64 10.43 17.44
C HIS A 64 -18.84 10.87 18.28
N ASP A 65 -18.74 12.03 18.96
CA ASP A 65 -19.78 12.55 19.87
C ASP A 65 -20.76 13.50 19.18
N ASN A 66 -20.53 13.85 17.90
CA ASN A 66 -21.36 14.82 17.18
C ASN A 66 -21.54 14.38 15.73
N PRO A 67 -22.60 13.60 15.40
CA PRO A 67 -22.86 13.12 14.06
C PRO A 67 -23.04 14.22 12.99
N GLU A 68 -23.59 15.38 13.37
CA GLU A 68 -23.78 16.51 12.44
C GLU A 68 -22.45 17.11 12.01
N HIS A 69 -21.53 17.35 12.97
CA HIS A 69 -20.18 17.83 12.68
C HIS A 69 -19.37 16.83 11.87
N ASP A 70 -19.52 15.54 12.17
CA ASP A 70 -18.84 14.50 11.39
C ASP A 70 -19.34 14.48 9.94
N ALA A 71 -20.64 14.58 9.73
CA ALA A 71 -21.22 14.62 8.39
C ALA A 71 -20.73 15.84 7.59
N GLU A 72 -20.64 17.02 8.20
CA GLU A 72 -20.07 18.21 7.59
C GLU A 72 -18.60 18.01 7.21
N TYR A 73 -17.80 17.50 8.15
CA TYR A 73 -16.39 17.22 7.93
C TYR A 73 -16.21 16.24 6.77
N GLN A 74 -16.94 15.12 6.77
CA GLN A 74 -16.88 14.12 5.70
C GLN A 74 -17.29 14.74 4.34
N GLY A 75 -18.29 15.61 4.33
CA GLY A 75 -18.73 16.30 3.10
C GLY A 75 -17.64 17.19 2.50
N TYR A 76 -16.88 17.90 3.33
CA TYR A 76 -15.77 18.76 2.89
C TYR A 76 -14.56 17.96 2.44
N MET A 77 -14.18 16.93 3.20
CA MET A 77 -12.92 16.21 2.99
C MET A 77 -13.02 15.06 1.99
N ARG A 78 -14.22 14.59 1.77
CA ARG A 78 -14.50 13.39 0.98
C ARG A 78 -13.97 13.46 -0.45
N ASP A 79 -14.33 14.50 -1.18
CA ASP A 79 -13.91 14.68 -2.56
C ASP A 79 -12.41 14.90 -2.69
N GLU A 80 -11.84 15.70 -1.79
CA GLU A 80 -10.41 16.00 -1.75
C GLU A 80 -9.58 14.75 -1.47
N LEU A 81 -9.98 13.95 -0.47
CA LEU A 81 -9.31 12.70 -0.14
C LEU A 81 -9.43 11.68 -1.27
N SER A 82 -10.59 11.57 -1.90
CA SER A 82 -10.79 10.66 -3.04
C SER A 82 -9.93 11.05 -4.22
N GLN A 83 -9.85 12.32 -4.55
CA GLN A 83 -9.00 12.83 -5.62
C GLN A 83 -7.52 12.56 -5.34
N SER A 84 -7.07 12.80 -4.11
CA SER A 84 -5.70 12.55 -3.69
C SER A 84 -5.34 11.06 -3.79
N ARG A 85 -6.24 10.18 -3.36
CA ARG A 85 -6.04 8.73 -3.44
C ARG A 85 -6.01 8.25 -4.89
N MET A 86 -6.90 8.75 -5.73
CA MET A 86 -6.92 8.39 -7.15
C MET A 86 -5.66 8.88 -7.88
N ALA A 87 -5.14 10.06 -7.52
CA ALA A 87 -3.88 10.56 -8.06
C ALA A 87 -2.70 9.65 -7.69
N SER A 88 -2.62 9.20 -6.43
CA SER A 88 -1.60 8.25 -5.98
C SER A 88 -1.71 6.91 -6.70
N ILE A 89 -2.92 6.42 -6.91
CA ILE A 89 -3.17 5.18 -7.67
C ILE A 89 -2.66 5.31 -9.11
N ALA A 90 -2.94 6.43 -9.78
CA ALA A 90 -2.47 6.66 -11.15
C ALA A 90 -0.94 6.61 -11.23
N VAL A 91 -0.24 7.22 -10.27
CA VAL A 91 1.23 7.15 -10.18
C VAL A 91 1.70 5.70 -10.01
N VAL A 92 1.08 4.95 -9.12
CA VAL A 92 1.47 3.55 -8.85
C VAL A 92 1.19 2.63 -10.04
N GLN A 93 0.10 2.86 -10.77
CA GLN A 93 -0.18 2.12 -12.01
C GLN A 93 0.96 2.30 -13.03
N GLU A 94 1.48 3.51 -13.18
CA GLU A 94 2.64 3.79 -14.04
C GLU A 94 3.91 3.12 -13.50
N VAL A 95 4.16 3.22 -12.20
CA VAL A 95 5.32 2.61 -11.54
C VAL A 95 5.34 1.09 -11.75
N LEU A 96 4.22 0.42 -11.60
CA LEU A 96 4.13 -1.03 -11.76
C LEU A 96 4.18 -1.49 -13.21
N ALA A 97 3.79 -0.63 -14.16
CA ALA A 97 3.81 -0.95 -15.59
C ALA A 97 5.21 -0.88 -16.20
N ALA A 98 6.15 -0.17 -15.58
CA ALA A 98 7.50 0.05 -16.10
C ALA A 98 8.56 -0.41 -15.09
N GLU A 99 9.59 -1.09 -15.58
CA GLU A 99 10.72 -1.57 -14.76
C GLU A 99 11.86 -0.56 -14.75
N ILE A 100 11.57 0.68 -14.38
CA ILE A 100 12.56 1.77 -14.31
C ILE A 100 12.67 2.30 -12.89
N PRO A 101 13.83 2.89 -12.51
CA PRO A 101 13.95 3.54 -11.20
C PRO A 101 12.93 4.66 -11.04
N ILE A 102 12.48 4.86 -9.82
CA ILE A 102 11.45 5.83 -9.48
C ILE A 102 11.98 6.90 -8.52
N SER A 103 11.32 8.05 -8.51
CA SER A 103 11.64 9.16 -7.60
C SER A 103 11.11 8.88 -6.18
N GLU A 104 11.61 9.66 -5.22
CA GLU A 104 11.10 9.65 -3.84
C GLU A 104 9.59 9.94 -3.79
N SER A 105 9.13 10.90 -4.57
CA SER A 105 7.70 11.25 -4.67
C SER A 105 6.85 10.06 -5.16
N GLN A 106 7.33 9.34 -6.17
CA GLN A 106 6.65 8.13 -6.65
C GLN A 106 6.67 7.01 -5.60
N LEU A 107 7.74 6.88 -4.84
CA LEU A 107 7.82 5.89 -3.75
C LEU A 107 6.87 6.26 -2.61
N HIS A 108 6.68 7.53 -2.28
CA HIS A 108 5.66 7.98 -1.33
C HIS A 108 4.25 7.61 -1.79
N ALA A 109 3.93 7.81 -3.08
CA ALA A 109 2.65 7.37 -3.65
C ALA A 109 2.48 5.86 -3.53
N PHE A 110 3.53 5.09 -3.80
CA PHE A 110 3.55 3.63 -3.64
C PHE A 110 3.25 3.22 -2.20
N MET A 111 3.91 3.84 -1.23
CA MET A 111 3.67 3.63 0.20
C MET A 111 2.20 3.88 0.57
N THR A 112 1.64 5.00 0.11
CA THR A 112 0.25 5.38 0.37
C THR A 112 -0.72 4.34 -0.17
N VAL A 113 -0.53 3.89 -1.41
CA VAL A 113 -1.40 2.90 -2.06
C VAL A 113 -1.30 1.54 -1.37
N LEU A 114 -0.10 1.09 -1.00
CA LEU A 114 0.09 -0.15 -0.24
C LEU A 114 -0.66 -0.11 1.09
N ASN A 115 -0.57 1.01 1.80
CA ASN A 115 -1.29 1.19 3.05
C ASN A 115 -2.81 1.17 2.85
N ASN A 116 -3.31 1.83 1.81
CA ASN A 116 -4.73 1.83 1.47
C ASN A 116 -5.23 0.43 1.14
N LEU A 117 -4.49 -0.34 0.35
CA LEU A 117 -4.81 -1.75 0.05
C LEU A 117 -4.88 -2.59 1.33
N ARG A 118 -3.91 -2.39 2.21
CA ARG A 118 -3.85 -3.11 3.48
C ARG A 118 -5.03 -2.77 4.38
N LEU A 119 -5.44 -1.50 4.46
CA LEU A 119 -6.59 -1.07 5.25
C LEU A 119 -7.91 -1.64 4.73
N VAL A 120 -8.10 -1.64 3.41
CA VAL A 120 -9.30 -2.24 2.79
C VAL A 120 -9.35 -3.74 3.03
N LEU A 121 -8.24 -4.44 2.79
CA LEU A 121 -8.15 -5.87 2.99
C LEU A 121 -8.33 -6.25 4.47
N GLY A 122 -7.73 -5.46 5.38
CA GLY A 122 -7.92 -5.62 6.82
C GLY A 122 -9.38 -5.44 7.25
N THR A 123 -10.13 -4.56 6.60
CA THR A 123 -11.56 -4.39 6.82
C THR A 123 -12.35 -5.62 6.37
N LEU A 124 -12.02 -6.16 5.18
CA LEU A 124 -12.66 -7.38 4.66
C LEU A 124 -12.42 -8.61 5.55
N LEU A 125 -11.21 -8.68 6.13
CA LEU A 125 -10.82 -9.78 7.03
C LEU A 125 -11.22 -9.52 8.48
N ASP A 126 -11.72 -8.32 8.78
CA ASP A 126 -12.05 -7.86 10.14
C ASP A 126 -10.89 -8.03 11.12
N VAL A 127 -9.69 -7.61 10.69
CA VAL A 127 -8.46 -7.74 11.48
C VAL A 127 -8.51 -6.85 12.71
N GLY A 128 -8.41 -7.46 13.90
CA GLY A 128 -8.18 -6.78 15.16
C GLY A 128 -6.70 -6.68 15.49
N GLU A 129 -6.35 -5.90 16.53
CA GLU A 129 -4.96 -5.71 16.96
C GLU A 129 -4.32 -6.99 17.52
N ASP A 130 -5.12 -7.92 18.01
CA ASP A 130 -4.71 -9.12 18.75
C ASP A 130 -5.02 -10.45 18.03
N GLU A 131 -5.28 -10.41 16.71
CA GLU A 131 -5.62 -11.63 16.00
C GLU A 131 -4.40 -12.40 15.51
N ASP A 132 -4.37 -13.70 15.84
CA ASP A 132 -3.37 -14.64 15.35
C ASP A 132 -3.60 -14.99 13.88
N GLU A 133 -2.53 -15.39 13.18
CA GLU A 133 -2.64 -15.89 11.82
C GLU A 133 -3.65 -17.05 11.73
N PRO A 134 -4.54 -17.04 10.73
CA PRO A 134 -5.47 -18.14 10.53
C PRO A 134 -4.74 -19.41 10.11
N SER A 135 -5.35 -20.57 10.36
CA SER A 135 -4.84 -21.84 9.89
C SER A 135 -4.95 -21.96 8.36
N GLU A 136 -4.15 -22.83 7.77
CA GLU A 136 -4.18 -23.08 6.31
C GLU A 136 -5.56 -23.55 5.81
N ASP A 137 -6.39 -24.09 6.71
CA ASP A 137 -7.74 -24.57 6.40
C ASP A 137 -8.79 -23.44 6.40
N ASP A 138 -8.44 -22.21 6.81
CA ASP A 138 -9.35 -21.09 6.83
C ASP A 138 -9.66 -20.66 5.39
N PRO A 139 -10.95 -20.44 5.04
CA PRO A 139 -11.33 -19.98 3.70
C PRO A 139 -10.68 -18.66 3.30
N ASP A 140 -10.34 -17.82 4.27
CA ASP A 140 -9.72 -16.50 4.03
C ASP A 140 -8.17 -16.53 4.06
N PHE A 141 -7.58 -17.71 4.13
CA PHE A 141 -6.12 -17.86 4.26
C PHE A 141 -5.35 -17.14 3.15
N GLY A 142 -5.81 -17.25 1.90
CA GLY A 142 -5.18 -16.56 0.76
C GLY A 142 -5.19 -15.05 0.91
N GLN A 143 -6.28 -14.47 1.43
CA GLN A 143 -6.40 -13.04 1.71
C GLN A 143 -5.49 -12.62 2.86
N TRP A 144 -5.36 -13.46 3.90
CA TRP A 144 -4.40 -13.23 4.99
C TRP A 144 -2.96 -13.24 4.51
N GLN A 145 -2.61 -14.14 3.59
CA GLN A 145 -1.28 -14.15 2.98
C GLN A 145 -1.02 -12.85 2.20
N LEU A 146 -2.00 -12.38 1.45
CA LEU A 146 -1.89 -11.10 0.75
C LEU A 146 -1.73 -9.94 1.74
N TYR A 147 -2.53 -9.91 2.81
CA TYR A 147 -2.43 -8.90 3.86
C TYR A 147 -1.01 -8.85 4.46
N SER A 148 -0.45 -10.01 4.79
CA SER A 148 0.90 -10.14 5.32
C SER A 148 1.96 -9.69 4.30
N TYR A 149 1.79 -10.05 3.04
CA TYR A 149 2.68 -9.64 1.94
C TYR A 149 2.70 -8.11 1.78
N LEU A 150 1.53 -7.47 1.80
CA LEU A 150 1.41 -6.02 1.71
C LEU A 150 2.09 -5.32 2.90
N GLY A 151 1.96 -5.87 4.10
CA GLY A 151 2.64 -5.38 5.30
C GLY A 151 4.16 -5.47 5.16
N TRP A 152 4.66 -6.59 4.68
CA TRP A 152 6.09 -6.80 4.42
C TRP A 152 6.63 -5.82 3.38
N LEU A 153 5.92 -5.67 2.26
CA LEU A 153 6.32 -4.74 1.20
C LEU A 153 6.28 -3.28 1.69
N LEU A 154 5.29 -2.94 2.51
CA LEU A 154 5.18 -1.62 3.13
C LEU A 154 6.37 -1.34 4.06
N GLU A 155 6.79 -2.29 4.88
CA GLU A 155 7.96 -2.15 5.76
C GLU A 155 9.23 -1.86 4.95
N TRP A 156 9.45 -2.58 3.86
CA TRP A 156 10.60 -2.33 2.98
C TRP A 156 10.54 -0.95 2.32
N THR A 157 9.34 -0.51 1.95
CA THR A 157 9.13 0.81 1.36
C THR A 157 9.45 1.93 2.37
N VAL A 158 8.95 1.81 3.59
CA VAL A 158 9.23 2.76 4.68
C VAL A 158 10.73 2.77 5.02
N SER A 159 11.36 1.61 5.12
CA SER A 159 12.79 1.51 5.38
C SER A 159 13.61 2.21 4.30
N ALA A 160 13.27 2.03 3.04
CA ALA A 160 13.96 2.68 1.93
C ALA A 160 13.84 4.21 1.99
N LEU A 161 12.68 4.73 2.40
CA LEU A 161 12.44 6.17 2.56
C LEU A 161 13.17 6.79 3.75
N THR A 162 13.54 6.00 4.74
CA THR A 162 14.16 6.47 5.99
C THR A 162 15.69 6.29 6.02
N GLU A 163 16.26 5.68 5.02
CA GLU A 163 17.74 5.52 4.90
C GLU A 163 18.46 6.78 4.41
#